data_80166ead2e703ee31b176fe041d508c6
#
_entry.id   80166ead2e703ee31b176fe041d508c6
#
_cell.length_a   1.000
_cell.length_b   1.000
_cell.length_c   1.000
_cell.angle_alpha   90.00
_cell.angle_beta   90.00
_cell.angle_gamma   90.00
#
_symmetry.space_group_name_H-M   'P 1'
#
loop_
_entity.id
_entity.type
_entity.pdbx_description
1 polymer ?
#
loop_
_entity_poly.entity_id
_entity_poly.type
_entity_poly.pdbx_seq_one_letter_code
_entity_poly.pdbx_strand_id
1 'polypeptide(L)'
;KGLVQLKSRKEIFNFVSSKKVLIWGARMTGIGALRQLKAKKVNILGFVDSDIAFDGKYSQGLKIYNPNELKNILSDREDVVILVAAALKENEILTQLANLNIPDIPVLSFYDENAPYYTVDILGSCNLKCISCPHSIEETDVPKGSMTLDTFKSVFDKIVEDSPSTSHISLYSWGEPLLHPYLSEIIDYVHKKNVAVALSSNLSIKFRSRLHKIIQSNPDYLKVSLSGFFPEAYNNTHQGGDINLVKANLILIRKLIDK
;
A
#
# COMPACT_ATOMS: atom_id res chain seq x y z
N LYS A 1 20.19 -20.97 -1.27
CA LYS A 1 19.22 -19.85 -1.34
C LYS A 1 20.00 -18.65 -1.83
N GLY A 2 20.16 -18.56 -3.16
CA GLY A 2 20.97 -17.52 -3.75
C GLY A 2 20.14 -16.30 -4.07
N LEU A 3 20.49 -15.13 -3.49
CA LEU A 3 19.99 -13.85 -3.96
C LEU A 3 20.44 -13.65 -5.41
N VAL A 4 19.48 -13.60 -6.32
CA VAL A 4 19.74 -13.30 -7.73
C VAL A 4 19.72 -11.79 -7.88
N GLN A 5 20.88 -11.21 -8.16
CA GLN A 5 20.99 -9.77 -8.40
C GLN A 5 20.56 -9.43 -9.83
N LEU A 6 19.44 -8.80 -9.97
CA LEU A 6 18.95 -8.21 -11.24
C LEU A 6 19.01 -6.69 -11.14
N LYS A 7 19.48 -6.06 -12.23
CA LYS A 7 19.81 -4.63 -12.24
C LYS A 7 18.61 -3.72 -12.54
N SER A 8 17.50 -4.30 -13.00
CA SER A 8 16.34 -3.51 -13.40
C SER A 8 15.03 -4.23 -13.20
N ARG A 9 13.95 -3.48 -13.05
CA ARG A 9 12.59 -3.99 -12.98
C ARG A 9 12.23 -4.85 -14.21
N LYS A 10 12.72 -4.47 -15.38
CA LYS A 10 12.52 -5.23 -16.62
C LYS A 10 13.14 -6.63 -16.55
N GLU A 11 14.35 -6.74 -16.01
CA GLU A 11 15.01 -8.03 -15.81
C GLU A 11 14.24 -8.91 -14.83
N ILE A 12 13.76 -8.34 -13.72
CA ILE A 12 12.91 -9.07 -12.76
C ILE A 12 11.68 -9.63 -13.47
N PHE A 13 10.95 -8.83 -14.23
CA PHE A 13 9.75 -9.28 -14.93
C PHE A 13 10.04 -10.36 -15.97
N ASN A 14 11.13 -10.25 -16.71
CA ASN A 14 11.56 -11.28 -17.65
C ASN A 14 11.90 -12.59 -16.93
N PHE A 15 12.63 -12.52 -15.82
CA PHE A 15 13.02 -13.70 -15.04
C PHE A 15 11.80 -14.45 -14.47
N VAL A 16 10.81 -13.72 -13.97
CA VAL A 16 9.63 -14.32 -13.33
C VAL A 16 8.50 -14.67 -14.31
N SER A 17 8.62 -14.34 -15.59
CA SER A 17 7.54 -14.47 -16.58
C SER A 17 6.99 -15.90 -16.73
N SER A 18 7.85 -16.92 -16.56
CA SER A 18 7.49 -18.35 -16.61
C SER A 18 7.50 -19.01 -15.22
N LYS A 19 7.62 -18.26 -14.17
CA LYS A 19 7.76 -18.74 -12.80
C LYS A 19 6.49 -18.53 -11.99
N LYS A 20 6.40 -19.23 -10.86
CA LYS A 20 5.42 -19.00 -9.81
C LYS A 20 6.06 -18.10 -8.74
N VAL A 21 5.41 -17.02 -8.35
CA VAL A 21 6.00 -16.01 -7.46
C VAL A 21 5.30 -16.02 -6.10
N LEU A 22 6.08 -16.07 -5.03
CA LEU A 22 5.68 -15.68 -3.68
C LEU A 22 6.25 -14.29 -3.39
N ILE A 23 5.40 -13.34 -3.02
CA ILE A 23 5.82 -11.98 -2.69
C ILE A 23 6.03 -11.89 -1.17
N TRP A 24 7.26 -11.67 -0.72
CA TRP A 24 7.52 -11.47 0.70
C TRP A 24 7.41 -9.99 1.07
N GLY A 25 6.40 -9.69 1.86
CA GLY A 25 5.91 -8.38 2.26
C GLY A 25 4.49 -8.15 1.73
N ALA A 26 3.50 -8.17 2.63
CA ALA A 26 2.08 -8.04 2.29
C ALA A 26 1.57 -6.58 2.42
N ARG A 27 2.48 -5.61 2.58
CA ARG A 27 2.16 -4.18 2.69
C ARG A 27 2.37 -3.46 1.35
N MET A 28 2.46 -2.14 1.37
CA MET A 28 2.43 -1.27 0.18
C MET A 28 3.36 -1.68 -0.94
N THR A 29 4.64 -1.93 -0.65
CA THR A 29 5.62 -2.33 -1.67
C THR A 29 5.24 -3.66 -2.32
N GLY A 30 4.80 -4.64 -1.50
CA GLY A 30 4.34 -5.94 -2.00
C GLY A 30 3.05 -5.84 -2.81
N ILE A 31 2.12 -4.99 -2.41
CA ILE A 31 0.89 -4.73 -3.18
C ILE A 31 1.22 -4.05 -4.51
N GLY A 32 2.17 -3.09 -4.51
CA GLY A 32 2.67 -2.48 -5.73
C GLY A 32 3.33 -3.50 -6.66
N ALA A 33 4.17 -4.39 -6.10
CA ALA A 33 4.76 -5.50 -6.85
C ALA A 33 3.68 -6.41 -7.45
N LEU A 34 2.69 -6.80 -6.65
CA LEU A 34 1.56 -7.61 -7.11
C LEU A 34 0.86 -6.98 -8.31
N ARG A 35 0.56 -5.68 -8.25
CA ARG A 35 -0.13 -4.96 -9.33
C ARG A 35 0.68 -4.99 -10.62
N GLN A 36 1.98 -4.72 -10.55
CA GLN A 36 2.87 -4.76 -11.70
C GLN A 36 3.03 -6.17 -12.28
N LEU A 37 3.16 -7.19 -11.42
CA LEU A 37 3.27 -8.59 -11.83
C LEU A 37 1.97 -9.10 -12.48
N LYS A 38 0.80 -8.76 -11.91
CA LYS A 38 -0.51 -9.09 -12.51
C LYS A 38 -0.67 -8.47 -13.91
N ALA A 39 -0.23 -7.23 -14.10
CA ALA A 39 -0.23 -6.57 -15.41
C ALA A 39 0.65 -7.29 -16.45
N LYS A 40 1.67 -8.02 -16.00
CA LYS A 40 2.53 -8.89 -16.83
C LYS A 40 2.05 -10.35 -16.91
N LYS A 41 0.88 -10.67 -16.33
CA LYS A 41 0.30 -12.01 -16.29
C LYS A 41 1.18 -13.07 -15.61
N VAL A 42 2.01 -12.64 -14.66
CA VAL A 42 2.86 -13.55 -13.87
C VAL A 42 1.97 -14.34 -12.90
N ASN A 43 2.28 -15.62 -12.71
CA ASN A 43 1.56 -16.50 -11.79
C ASN A 43 2.01 -16.21 -10.34
N ILE A 44 1.10 -15.71 -9.50
CA ILE A 44 1.40 -15.33 -8.12
C ILE A 44 0.67 -16.28 -7.17
N LEU A 45 1.44 -16.99 -6.34
CA LEU A 45 0.92 -17.96 -5.38
C LEU A 45 0.33 -17.31 -4.13
N GLY A 46 0.85 -16.17 -3.72
CA GLY A 46 0.42 -15.46 -2.53
C GLY A 46 1.48 -14.53 -1.99
N PHE A 47 1.21 -14.02 -0.80
CA PHE A 47 2.17 -13.26 -0.02
C PHE A 47 2.80 -14.11 1.06
N VAL A 48 3.98 -13.69 1.52
CA VAL A 48 4.61 -14.15 2.76
C VAL A 48 4.82 -12.92 3.64
N ASP A 49 4.47 -13.01 4.93
CA ASP A 49 4.77 -11.92 5.86
C ASP A 49 5.13 -12.50 7.25
N SER A 50 6.12 -11.88 7.89
CA SER A 50 6.59 -12.29 9.21
C SER A 50 5.74 -11.69 10.35
N ASP A 51 4.87 -10.72 10.04
CA ASP A 51 3.96 -10.13 11.02
C ASP A 51 2.81 -11.10 11.29
N ILE A 52 2.76 -11.63 12.52
CA ILE A 52 1.72 -12.57 12.96
C ILE A 52 0.30 -12.00 12.80
N ALA A 53 0.16 -10.67 12.77
CA ALA A 53 -1.13 -10.04 12.53
C ALA A 53 -1.70 -10.34 11.14
N PHE A 54 -0.89 -10.78 10.19
CA PHE A 54 -1.30 -11.16 8.84
C PHE A 54 -1.45 -12.66 8.62
N ASP A 55 -1.03 -13.49 9.58
CA ASP A 55 -1.04 -14.93 9.43
C ASP A 55 -2.44 -15.46 9.05
N GLY A 56 -2.49 -16.27 8.00
CA GLY A 56 -3.71 -16.85 7.45
C GLY A 56 -4.72 -15.86 6.85
N LYS A 57 -4.40 -14.57 6.81
CA LYS A 57 -5.26 -13.54 6.21
C LYS A 57 -5.08 -13.45 4.69
N TYR A 58 -5.88 -12.60 4.09
CA TYR A 58 -5.86 -12.35 2.66
C TYR A 58 -5.57 -10.88 2.38
N SER A 59 -4.81 -10.61 1.32
CA SER A 59 -4.60 -9.29 0.75
C SER A 59 -4.79 -9.36 -0.76
N GLN A 60 -5.56 -8.47 -1.34
CA GLN A 60 -5.84 -8.42 -2.79
C GLN A 60 -6.31 -9.77 -3.37
N GLY A 61 -7.09 -10.53 -2.59
CA GLY A 61 -7.60 -11.85 -2.96
C GLY A 61 -6.58 -13.00 -2.86
N LEU A 62 -5.36 -12.74 -2.38
CA LEU A 62 -4.31 -13.73 -2.21
C LEU A 62 -4.05 -14.01 -0.73
N LYS A 63 -3.82 -15.29 -0.40
CA LYS A 63 -3.48 -15.69 0.98
C LYS A 63 -2.12 -15.12 1.38
N ILE A 64 -2.02 -14.71 2.64
CA ILE A 64 -0.76 -14.34 3.28
C ILE A 64 -0.32 -15.54 4.12
N TYR A 65 0.86 -16.05 3.84
CA TYR A 65 1.46 -17.20 4.52
C TYR A 65 2.45 -16.74 5.59
N ASN A 66 2.50 -17.47 6.67
CA ASN A 66 3.61 -17.35 7.62
C ASN A 66 4.89 -17.95 7.01
N PRO A 67 6.09 -17.39 7.26
CA PRO A 67 7.35 -17.97 6.79
C PRO A 67 7.53 -19.45 7.11
N ASN A 68 7.04 -19.93 8.23
CA ASN A 68 7.11 -21.35 8.63
C ASN A 68 6.29 -22.29 7.72
N GLU A 69 5.29 -21.77 6.99
CA GLU A 69 4.51 -22.54 6.01
C GLU A 69 5.29 -22.80 4.71
N LEU A 70 6.39 -22.06 4.45
CA LEU A 70 7.14 -22.13 3.19
C LEU A 70 7.65 -23.53 2.89
N LYS A 71 8.07 -24.30 3.91
CA LYS A 71 8.52 -25.67 3.71
C LYS A 71 7.44 -26.52 3.03
N ASN A 72 6.21 -26.43 3.50
CA ASN A 72 5.09 -27.20 2.96
C ASN A 72 4.64 -26.68 1.58
N ILE A 73 4.72 -25.36 1.37
CA ILE A 73 4.32 -24.74 0.09
C ILE A 73 5.29 -25.11 -1.01
N LEU A 74 6.57 -25.29 -0.69
CA LEU A 74 7.66 -25.49 -1.65
C LEU A 74 8.00 -26.97 -1.87
N SER A 75 7.53 -27.90 -1.01
CA SER A 75 7.91 -29.33 -1.06
C SER A 75 7.66 -30.00 -2.41
N ASP A 76 6.55 -29.66 -3.06
CA ASP A 76 6.10 -30.29 -4.30
C ASP A 76 6.01 -29.29 -5.48
N ARG A 77 6.73 -28.17 -5.38
CA ARG A 77 6.64 -27.10 -6.39
C ARG A 77 8.01 -26.78 -6.95
N GLU A 78 8.12 -26.99 -8.22
CA GLU A 78 9.22 -26.49 -9.04
C GLU A 78 8.91 -25.09 -9.59
N ASP A 79 9.93 -24.38 -10.04
CA ASP A 79 9.80 -23.04 -10.66
C ASP A 79 9.22 -21.93 -9.77
N VAL A 80 9.39 -22.05 -8.45
CA VAL A 80 9.00 -21.00 -7.51
C VAL A 80 10.13 -20.02 -7.27
N VAL A 81 9.77 -18.75 -7.18
CA VAL A 81 10.68 -17.64 -6.85
C VAL A 81 10.12 -16.86 -5.67
N ILE A 82 10.95 -16.49 -4.73
CA ILE A 82 10.59 -15.50 -3.70
C ILE A 82 11.02 -14.12 -4.18
N LEU A 83 10.07 -13.21 -4.24
CA LEU A 83 10.30 -11.79 -4.53
C LEU A 83 10.18 -10.99 -3.24
N VAL A 84 11.28 -10.52 -2.69
CA VAL A 84 11.31 -9.70 -1.48
C VAL A 84 10.89 -8.27 -1.83
N ALA A 85 9.76 -7.86 -1.31
CA ALA A 85 9.15 -6.54 -1.54
C ALA A 85 8.95 -5.76 -0.22
N ALA A 86 10.00 -5.70 0.58
CA ALA A 86 10.03 -5.02 1.88
C ALA A 86 11.39 -4.34 2.10
N ALA A 87 11.66 -3.27 1.37
CA ALA A 87 12.96 -2.61 1.26
C ALA A 87 13.69 -2.38 2.61
N LEU A 88 12.98 -1.83 3.60
CA LEU A 88 13.57 -1.56 4.93
C LEU A 88 13.86 -2.82 5.76
N LYS A 89 13.33 -3.98 5.36
CA LYS A 89 13.46 -5.27 6.07
C LYS A 89 14.08 -6.36 5.22
N GLU A 90 14.65 -6.01 4.08
CA GLU A 90 15.23 -6.98 3.16
C GLU A 90 16.30 -7.85 3.83
N ASN A 91 17.25 -7.24 4.55
CA ASN A 91 18.30 -7.97 5.25
C ASN A 91 17.76 -8.92 6.35
N GLU A 92 16.73 -8.49 7.09
CA GLU A 92 16.06 -9.33 8.08
C GLU A 92 15.40 -10.54 7.40
N ILE A 93 14.73 -10.32 6.29
CA ILE A 93 14.06 -11.37 5.50
C ILE A 93 15.07 -12.35 4.92
N LEU A 94 16.16 -11.87 4.36
CA LEU A 94 17.23 -12.73 3.81
C LEU A 94 17.87 -13.59 4.92
N THR A 95 18.10 -13.02 6.10
CA THR A 95 18.59 -13.75 7.27
C THR A 95 17.57 -14.81 7.71
N GLN A 96 16.29 -14.47 7.76
CA GLN A 96 15.23 -15.42 8.10
C GLN A 96 15.17 -16.55 7.07
N LEU A 97 15.21 -16.25 5.78
CA LEU A 97 15.24 -17.24 4.70
C LEU A 97 16.43 -18.20 4.81
N ALA A 98 17.61 -17.69 5.15
CA ALA A 98 18.80 -18.52 5.33
C ALA A 98 18.62 -19.57 6.44
N ASN A 99 17.88 -19.23 7.48
CA ASN A 99 17.61 -20.10 8.63
C ASN A 99 16.46 -21.07 8.42
N LEU A 100 15.64 -20.86 7.38
CA LEU A 100 14.54 -21.78 7.07
C LEU A 100 15.03 -23.03 6.35
N ASN A 101 14.56 -24.20 6.79
CA ASN A 101 14.82 -25.48 6.12
C ASN A 101 13.86 -25.68 4.94
N ILE A 102 14.10 -24.92 3.85
CA ILE A 102 13.35 -24.96 2.60
C ILE A 102 14.29 -25.31 1.43
N PRO A 103 13.76 -25.79 0.29
CA PRO A 103 14.54 -26.03 -0.92
C PRO A 103 15.37 -24.81 -1.35
N ASP A 104 16.41 -25.05 -2.13
CA ASP A 104 17.18 -23.95 -2.74
C ASP A 104 16.39 -23.38 -3.91
N ILE A 105 15.84 -22.18 -3.71
CA ILE A 105 15.03 -21.47 -4.68
C ILE A 105 15.59 -20.07 -4.93
N PRO A 106 15.38 -19.51 -6.12
CA PRO A 106 15.79 -18.14 -6.42
C PRO A 106 15.07 -17.13 -5.51
N VAL A 107 15.83 -16.20 -4.98
CA VAL A 107 15.31 -15.04 -4.21
C VAL A 107 15.70 -13.78 -4.96
N LEU A 108 14.75 -12.92 -5.22
CA LEU A 108 14.91 -11.64 -5.90
C LEU A 108 14.56 -10.50 -4.96
N SER A 109 15.29 -9.39 -5.06
CA SER A 109 14.89 -8.12 -4.45
C SER A 109 14.00 -7.35 -5.41
N PHE A 110 12.86 -6.88 -4.92
CA PHE A 110 12.01 -5.94 -5.64
C PHE A 110 12.45 -4.49 -5.44
N TYR A 111 13.36 -4.26 -4.50
CA TYR A 111 13.93 -2.94 -4.26
C TYR A 111 14.71 -2.48 -5.48
N ASP A 112 14.53 -1.21 -5.81
CA ASP A 112 15.26 -0.53 -6.87
C ASP A 112 15.68 0.83 -6.30
N GLU A 113 16.98 1.06 -6.18
CA GLU A 113 17.54 2.29 -5.63
C GLU A 113 17.18 3.54 -6.47
N ASN A 114 16.81 3.33 -7.73
CA ASN A 114 16.38 4.38 -8.65
C ASN A 114 14.88 4.58 -8.67
N ALA A 115 14.13 3.89 -7.80
CA ALA A 115 12.68 4.02 -7.67
C ALA A 115 12.30 4.66 -6.32
N PRO A 116 12.32 5.99 -6.21
CA PRO A 116 11.92 6.68 -4.99
C PRO A 116 10.43 6.45 -4.67
N TYR A 117 10.11 6.52 -3.39
CA TYR A 117 8.72 6.51 -2.93
C TYR A 117 8.17 7.93 -2.95
N TYR A 118 7.07 8.11 -3.66
CA TYR A 118 6.42 9.41 -3.78
C TYR A 118 5.27 9.55 -2.82
N THR A 119 5.22 10.69 -2.14
CA THR A 119 4.05 11.17 -1.41
C THR A 119 3.59 12.46 -2.07
N VAL A 120 2.33 12.50 -2.49
CA VAL A 120 1.70 13.68 -3.08
C VAL A 120 0.54 14.10 -2.19
N ASP A 121 0.66 15.27 -1.60
CA ASP A 121 -0.43 15.85 -0.81
C ASP A 121 -1.43 16.53 -1.75
N ILE A 122 -2.51 15.82 -2.04
CA ILE A 122 -3.53 16.27 -3.01
C ILE A 122 -4.50 17.29 -2.44
N LEU A 123 -4.53 17.41 -1.11
CA LEU A 123 -5.44 18.30 -0.40
C LEU A 123 -4.77 18.86 0.85
N GLY A 124 -4.49 20.16 0.85
CA GLY A 124 -3.89 20.87 1.97
C GLY A 124 -4.89 21.26 3.07
N SER A 125 -6.04 20.61 3.21
CA SER A 125 -7.01 20.90 4.28
C SER A 125 -7.48 19.62 4.96
N CYS A 126 -7.90 19.74 6.23
CA CYS A 126 -8.41 18.66 7.06
C CYS A 126 -9.64 19.12 7.83
N ASN A 127 -10.54 18.20 8.14
CA ASN A 127 -11.72 18.45 8.98
C ASN A 127 -11.43 18.34 10.49
N LEU A 128 -10.21 17.91 10.87
CA LEU A 128 -9.78 17.82 12.27
C LEU A 128 -8.72 18.85 12.61
N LYS A 129 -8.53 19.06 13.93
CA LYS A 129 -7.50 19.92 14.53
C LYS A 129 -6.65 19.12 15.53
N CYS A 130 -5.98 18.07 15.04
CA CYS A 130 -5.17 17.20 15.88
C CYS A 130 -4.02 17.98 16.53
N ILE A 131 -3.78 17.77 17.81
CA ILE A 131 -2.81 18.56 18.61
C ILE A 131 -1.36 18.44 18.13
N SER A 132 -1.01 17.36 17.44
CA SER A 132 0.34 17.12 16.89
C SER A 132 0.46 17.41 15.40
N CYS A 133 -0.58 17.96 14.78
CA CYS A 133 -0.59 18.20 13.33
C CYS A 133 -0.24 19.67 13.02
N PRO A 134 0.67 19.93 12.06
CA PRO A 134 0.99 21.29 11.63
C PRO A 134 -0.22 22.12 11.19
N HIS A 135 -1.27 21.48 10.64
CA HIS A 135 -2.52 22.17 10.30
C HIS A 135 -3.28 22.78 11.48
N SER A 136 -3.02 22.31 12.68
CA SER A 136 -3.66 22.79 13.89
C SER A 136 -2.89 23.92 14.58
N ILE A 137 -1.66 24.16 14.12
CA ILE A 137 -0.78 25.20 14.63
C ILE A 137 -0.96 26.43 13.74
N GLU A 138 -1.56 27.51 14.25
CA GLU A 138 -1.89 28.71 13.48
C GLU A 138 -0.67 29.41 12.88
N GLU A 139 0.50 29.24 13.49
CA GLU A 139 1.78 29.85 13.10
C GLU A 139 2.47 29.10 11.94
N THR A 140 1.98 27.92 11.55
CA THR A 140 2.58 27.16 10.45
C THR A 140 1.97 27.58 9.10
N ASP A 141 2.84 27.94 8.17
CA ASP A 141 2.45 28.21 6.77
C ASP A 141 2.29 26.90 6.00
N VAL A 142 1.29 26.12 6.40
CA VAL A 142 0.96 24.87 5.70
C VAL A 142 0.12 25.20 4.47
N PRO A 143 0.49 24.76 3.26
CA PRO A 143 -0.27 25.02 2.06
C PRO A 143 -1.73 24.58 2.20
N LYS A 144 -2.65 25.49 1.95
CA LYS A 144 -4.10 25.24 1.99
C LYS A 144 -4.60 25.26 0.55
N GLY A 145 -5.26 24.20 0.13
CA GLY A 145 -5.80 24.13 -1.22
C GLY A 145 -6.14 22.71 -1.63
N SER A 146 -6.72 22.58 -2.82
CA SER A 146 -7.02 21.30 -3.44
C SER A 146 -6.35 21.25 -4.81
N MET A 147 -5.57 20.22 -5.05
CA MET A 147 -4.96 19.99 -6.36
C MET A 147 -6.06 19.69 -7.38
N THR A 148 -6.01 20.34 -8.55
CA THR A 148 -6.96 19.98 -9.60
C THR A 148 -6.62 18.61 -10.20
N LEU A 149 -7.61 17.94 -10.80
CA LEU A 149 -7.37 16.65 -11.45
C LEU A 149 -6.30 16.75 -12.56
N ASP A 150 -6.29 17.83 -13.33
CA ASP A 150 -5.34 18.01 -14.43
C ASP A 150 -3.92 18.29 -13.90
N THR A 151 -3.81 19.08 -12.82
CA THR A 151 -2.52 19.26 -12.14
C THR A 151 -2.00 17.94 -11.62
N PHE A 152 -2.86 17.12 -10.97
CA PHE A 152 -2.47 15.80 -10.48
C PHE A 152 -1.97 14.90 -11.62
N LYS A 153 -2.70 14.84 -12.74
CA LYS A 153 -2.28 14.04 -13.91
C LYS A 153 -0.90 14.46 -14.42
N SER A 154 -0.67 15.77 -14.56
CA SER A 154 0.62 16.29 -15.02
C SER A 154 1.77 15.92 -14.07
N VAL A 155 1.54 16.05 -12.75
CA VAL A 155 2.52 15.66 -11.73
C VAL A 155 2.77 14.15 -11.77
N PHE A 156 1.72 13.35 -11.84
CA PHE A 156 1.84 11.90 -11.82
C PHE A 156 2.48 11.35 -13.11
N ASP A 157 2.15 11.90 -14.28
CA ASP A 157 2.79 11.52 -15.53
C ASP A 157 4.30 11.82 -15.48
N LYS A 158 4.69 12.97 -14.90
CA LYS A 158 6.10 13.31 -14.68
C LYS A 158 6.78 12.32 -13.72
N ILE A 159 6.12 11.92 -12.63
CA ILE A 159 6.64 10.90 -11.71
C ILE A 159 6.92 9.59 -12.45
N VAL A 160 5.98 9.11 -13.27
CA VAL A 160 6.13 7.85 -14.01
C VAL A 160 7.19 7.95 -15.12
N GLU A 161 7.33 9.12 -15.74
CA GLU A 161 8.38 9.38 -16.73
C GLU A 161 9.77 9.33 -16.10
N ASP A 162 9.96 10.05 -15.00
CA ASP A 162 11.27 10.14 -14.31
C ASP A 162 11.61 8.88 -13.52
N SER A 163 10.60 8.14 -13.05
CA SER A 163 10.76 6.94 -12.21
C SER A 163 9.84 5.82 -12.70
N PRO A 164 10.15 5.18 -13.84
CA PRO A 164 9.30 4.12 -14.43
C PRO A 164 9.15 2.87 -13.55
N SER A 165 10.02 2.70 -12.56
CA SER A 165 9.96 1.61 -11.58
C SER A 165 9.03 1.89 -10.40
N THR A 166 8.39 3.06 -10.35
CA THR A 166 7.43 3.41 -9.28
C THR A 166 6.33 2.36 -9.19
N SER A 167 6.20 1.72 -8.04
CA SER A 167 5.24 0.64 -7.81
C SER A 167 4.00 1.09 -7.04
N HIS A 168 4.14 2.12 -6.24
CA HIS A 168 3.04 2.71 -5.47
C HIS A 168 3.27 4.20 -5.21
N ILE A 169 2.19 4.91 -4.89
CA ILE A 169 2.20 6.31 -4.50
C ILE A 169 1.29 6.53 -3.29
N SER A 170 1.72 7.38 -2.38
CA SER A 170 0.92 7.84 -1.23
C SER A 170 0.25 9.16 -1.55
N LEU A 171 -1.08 9.21 -1.43
CA LEU A 171 -1.89 10.40 -1.74
C LEU A 171 -2.33 11.13 -0.46
N TYR A 172 -1.41 11.26 0.47
CA TYR A 172 -1.64 11.95 1.75
C TYR A 172 -0.34 12.48 2.33
N SER A 173 -0.43 13.57 3.07
CA SER A 173 0.62 14.04 3.95
C SER A 173 -0.04 14.67 5.19
N TRP A 174 -0.39 15.94 5.12
CA TRP A 174 -1.00 16.69 6.22
C TRP A 174 -2.51 16.86 6.09
N GLY A 175 -3.05 16.87 4.86
CA GLY A 175 -4.48 16.99 4.60
C GLY A 175 -5.25 15.68 4.80
N GLU A 176 -6.59 15.76 4.71
CA GLU A 176 -7.48 14.60 4.74
C GLU A 176 -7.89 14.22 3.30
N PRO A 177 -7.28 13.19 2.69
CA PRO A 177 -7.49 12.88 1.29
C PRO A 177 -8.93 12.51 0.94
N LEU A 178 -9.70 11.92 1.87
CA LEU A 178 -11.10 11.55 1.61
C LEU A 178 -12.02 12.77 1.42
N LEU A 179 -11.57 13.98 1.74
CA LEU A 179 -12.29 15.21 1.44
C LEU A 179 -12.05 15.70 0.00
N HIS A 180 -11.05 15.18 -0.70
CA HIS A 180 -10.75 15.61 -2.06
C HIS A 180 -11.88 15.26 -3.03
N PRO A 181 -12.41 16.23 -3.82
CA PRO A 181 -13.59 16.01 -4.66
C PRO A 181 -13.39 14.97 -5.77
N TYR A 182 -12.17 14.85 -6.28
CA TYR A 182 -11.81 13.97 -7.40
C TYR A 182 -10.92 12.78 -6.99
N LEU A 183 -10.93 12.36 -5.70
CA LEU A 183 -10.05 11.30 -5.24
C LEU A 183 -10.27 9.97 -5.98
N SER A 184 -11.51 9.61 -6.29
CA SER A 184 -11.82 8.41 -7.06
C SER A 184 -11.22 8.45 -8.47
N GLU A 185 -11.35 9.57 -9.15
CA GLU A 185 -10.79 9.78 -10.50
C GLU A 185 -9.25 9.78 -10.49
N ILE A 186 -8.65 10.29 -9.41
CA ILE A 186 -7.21 10.24 -9.17
C ILE A 186 -6.74 8.79 -9.00
N ILE A 187 -7.43 7.99 -8.17
CA ILE A 187 -7.12 6.58 -7.96
C ILE A 187 -7.20 5.81 -9.28
N ASP A 188 -8.29 5.99 -10.04
CA ASP A 188 -8.48 5.35 -11.34
C ASP A 188 -7.38 5.72 -12.34
N TYR A 189 -6.92 6.97 -12.30
CA TYR A 189 -5.83 7.45 -13.18
C TYR A 189 -4.49 6.78 -12.84
N VAL A 190 -4.16 6.67 -11.56
CA VAL A 190 -2.94 5.99 -11.08
C VAL A 190 -2.96 4.52 -11.46
N HIS A 191 -4.10 3.86 -11.28
CA HIS A 191 -4.28 2.45 -11.60
C HIS A 191 -4.07 2.12 -13.08
N LYS A 192 -4.41 3.03 -14.00
CA LYS A 192 -4.14 2.84 -15.45
C LYS A 192 -2.66 2.69 -15.78
N LYS A 193 -1.77 3.16 -14.93
CA LYS A 193 -0.30 2.99 -15.07
C LYS A 193 0.25 1.79 -14.26
N ASN A 194 -0.62 0.94 -13.71
CA ASN A 194 -0.26 -0.20 -12.85
C ASN A 194 0.53 0.19 -11.59
N VAL A 195 0.28 1.37 -11.06
CA VAL A 195 0.82 1.86 -9.80
C VAL A 195 -0.24 1.71 -8.71
N ALA A 196 0.16 1.26 -7.52
CA ALA A 196 -0.73 1.10 -6.39
C ALA A 196 -0.94 2.44 -5.66
N VAL A 197 -2.10 2.60 -5.02
CA VAL A 197 -2.48 3.79 -4.27
C VAL A 197 -2.58 3.51 -2.78
N ALA A 198 -1.83 4.27 -1.99
CA ALA A 198 -1.96 4.33 -0.54
C ALA A 198 -2.71 5.58 -0.10
N LEU A 199 -3.64 5.38 0.82
CA LEU A 199 -4.34 6.45 1.52
C LEU A 199 -4.07 6.35 3.02
N SER A 200 -4.07 7.49 3.71
CA SER A 200 -4.19 7.57 5.16
C SER A 200 -5.31 8.54 5.50
N SER A 201 -6.21 8.15 6.38
CA SER A 201 -7.40 8.94 6.71
C SER A 201 -7.73 8.90 8.20
N ASN A 202 -8.25 10.00 8.72
CA ASN A 202 -8.87 10.05 10.03
C ASN A 202 -10.24 9.34 10.06
N LEU A 203 -10.82 9.08 8.89
CA LEU A 203 -12.11 8.41 8.66
C LEU A 203 -13.32 9.04 9.39
N SER A 204 -13.17 10.21 10.00
CA SER A 204 -14.27 10.99 10.61
C SER A 204 -14.99 11.81 9.55
N ILE A 205 -15.53 11.14 8.52
CA ILE A 205 -16.08 11.73 7.30
C ILE A 205 -17.59 11.52 7.25
N LYS A 206 -18.36 12.61 7.09
CA LYS A 206 -19.83 12.57 7.04
C LYS A 206 -20.40 12.17 5.68
N PHE A 207 -19.64 12.29 4.61
CA PHE A 207 -20.11 12.09 3.22
C PHE A 207 -20.04 10.61 2.80
N ARG A 208 -21.05 9.82 3.20
CA ARG A 208 -21.10 8.37 2.91
C ARG A 208 -21.07 8.03 1.42
N SER A 209 -21.75 8.80 0.57
CA SER A 209 -21.74 8.58 -0.88
C SER A 209 -20.36 8.76 -1.49
N ARG A 210 -19.59 9.74 -1.03
CA ARG A 210 -18.21 9.96 -1.45
C ARG A 210 -17.32 8.81 -0.98
N LEU A 211 -17.42 8.39 0.28
CA LEU A 211 -16.68 7.25 0.81
C LEU A 211 -16.98 5.99 0.00
N HIS A 212 -18.26 5.74 -0.33
CA HIS A 212 -18.65 4.61 -1.18
C HIS A 212 -17.96 4.65 -2.54
N LYS A 213 -17.98 5.81 -3.24
CA LYS A 213 -17.33 6.00 -4.53
C LYS A 213 -15.80 5.76 -4.46
N ILE A 214 -15.15 6.26 -3.40
CA ILE A 214 -13.70 6.06 -3.18
C ILE A 214 -13.38 4.58 -2.98
N ILE A 215 -14.15 3.86 -2.17
CA ILE A 215 -13.93 2.43 -1.95
C ILE A 215 -14.18 1.61 -3.22
N GLN A 216 -15.15 2.01 -4.05
CA GLN A 216 -15.38 1.38 -5.36
C GLN A 216 -14.22 1.58 -6.35
N SER A 217 -13.46 2.69 -6.24
CA SER A 217 -12.22 2.87 -7.01
C SER A 217 -11.07 1.97 -6.52
N ASN A 218 -11.32 1.18 -5.48
CA ASN A 218 -10.45 0.14 -4.96
C ASN A 218 -9.02 0.61 -4.63
N PRO A 219 -8.84 1.62 -3.73
CA PRO A 219 -7.51 1.98 -3.27
C PRO A 219 -6.81 0.75 -2.70
N ASP A 220 -5.53 0.58 -3.01
CA ASP A 220 -4.80 -0.66 -2.69
C ASP A 220 -4.47 -0.76 -1.19
N TYR A 221 -4.37 0.35 -0.51
CA TYR A 221 -4.08 0.41 0.91
C TYR A 221 -4.74 1.62 1.57
N LEU A 222 -5.48 1.38 2.64
CA LEU A 222 -6.07 2.42 3.47
C LEU A 222 -5.60 2.27 4.92
N LYS A 223 -4.77 3.21 5.37
CA LYS A 223 -4.42 3.36 6.78
C LYS A 223 -5.46 4.24 7.47
N VAL A 224 -5.98 3.80 8.59
CA VAL A 224 -6.88 4.59 9.42
C VAL A 224 -6.15 5.11 10.64
N SER A 225 -6.16 6.43 10.83
CA SER A 225 -5.57 7.09 12.00
C SER A 225 -6.51 6.95 13.19
N LEU A 226 -6.13 6.11 14.16
CA LEU A 226 -6.97 5.80 15.31
C LEU A 226 -6.12 5.82 16.59
N SER A 227 -6.32 6.80 17.45
CA SER A 227 -5.59 6.96 18.72
C SER A 227 -6.31 6.38 19.93
N GLY A 228 -7.55 5.90 19.77
CA GLY A 228 -8.33 5.29 20.83
C GLY A 228 -9.73 4.87 20.37
N PHE A 229 -10.37 3.97 21.12
CA PHE A 229 -11.70 3.44 20.82
C PHE A 229 -12.84 4.15 21.58
N PHE A 230 -12.48 4.91 22.60
CA PHE A 230 -13.43 5.66 23.43
C PHE A 230 -13.32 7.16 23.14
N PRO A 231 -14.43 7.92 23.27
CA PRO A 231 -14.46 9.34 22.95
C PRO A 231 -13.34 10.15 23.63
N GLU A 232 -13.08 9.93 24.90
CA GLU A 232 -12.04 10.64 25.64
C GLU A 232 -10.65 10.40 25.07
N ALA A 233 -10.26 9.14 24.88
CA ALA A 233 -8.96 8.77 24.33
C ALA A 233 -8.78 9.28 22.89
N TYR A 234 -9.84 9.19 22.07
CA TYR A 234 -9.82 9.64 20.69
C TYR A 234 -9.73 11.17 20.60
N ASN A 235 -10.57 11.89 21.33
CA ASN A 235 -10.67 13.35 21.26
C ASN A 235 -9.45 14.07 21.83
N ASN A 236 -8.72 13.44 22.75
CA ASN A 236 -7.44 13.99 23.23
C ASN A 236 -6.42 14.20 22.12
N THR A 237 -6.46 13.42 21.06
CA THR A 237 -5.54 13.51 19.94
C THR A 237 -6.22 14.05 18.68
N HIS A 238 -7.39 13.51 18.34
CA HIS A 238 -8.14 13.82 17.11
C HIS A 238 -9.24 14.86 17.38
N GLN A 239 -8.82 16.07 17.75
CA GLN A 239 -9.76 17.14 18.07
C GLN A 239 -10.68 17.49 16.91
N GLY A 240 -11.97 17.60 17.19
CA GLY A 240 -13.02 17.83 16.18
C GLY A 240 -13.50 16.57 15.46
N GLY A 241 -12.93 15.41 15.76
CA GLY A 241 -13.38 14.13 15.22
C GLY A 241 -14.52 13.49 16.02
N ASP A 242 -15.12 12.46 15.42
CA ASP A 242 -16.18 11.65 16.03
C ASP A 242 -15.84 10.17 15.89
N ILE A 243 -15.46 9.53 17.00
CA ILE A 243 -15.10 8.10 17.03
C ILE A 243 -16.25 7.19 16.62
N ASN A 244 -17.49 7.58 16.90
CA ASN A 244 -18.66 6.78 16.49
C ASN A 244 -18.86 6.82 14.98
N LEU A 245 -18.59 7.97 14.37
CA LEU A 245 -18.59 8.11 12.91
C LEU A 245 -17.45 7.29 12.28
N VAL A 246 -16.26 7.28 12.86
CA VAL A 246 -15.14 6.43 12.43
C VAL A 246 -15.53 4.95 12.46
N LYS A 247 -16.09 4.48 13.58
CA LYS A 247 -16.58 3.10 13.73
C LYS A 247 -17.66 2.75 12.69
N ALA A 248 -18.62 3.66 12.47
CA ALA A 248 -19.66 3.45 11.48
C ALA A 248 -19.10 3.36 10.05
N ASN A 249 -18.12 4.20 9.72
CA ASN A 249 -17.44 4.18 8.43
C ASN A 249 -16.57 2.93 8.23
N LEU A 250 -15.90 2.43 9.27
CA LEU A 250 -15.19 1.14 9.23
C LEU A 250 -16.15 -0.02 8.92
N ILE A 251 -17.31 -0.06 9.57
CA ILE A 251 -18.35 -1.07 9.29
C ILE A 251 -18.87 -0.95 7.85
N LEU A 252 -19.06 0.27 7.36
CA LEU A 252 -19.49 0.51 5.98
C LEU A 252 -18.44 0.01 4.98
N ILE A 253 -17.16 0.35 5.18
CA ILE A 253 -16.06 -0.10 4.33
C ILE A 253 -16.01 -1.63 4.31
N ARG A 254 -16.07 -2.27 5.48
CA ARG A 254 -16.09 -3.74 5.57
C ARG A 254 -17.20 -4.35 4.72
N LYS A 255 -18.43 -3.83 4.83
CA LYS A 255 -19.57 -4.29 4.03
C LYS A 255 -19.41 -4.07 2.53
N LEU A 256 -18.60 -3.09 2.10
CA LEU A 256 -18.34 -2.82 0.68
C LEU A 256 -17.26 -3.73 0.12
N ILE A 257 -16.28 -4.14 0.94
CA ILE A 257 -15.20 -5.02 0.53
C ILE A 257 -15.64 -6.48 0.48
N ASP A 258 -16.54 -6.90 1.38
CA ASP A 258 -17.04 -8.28 1.47
C ASP A 258 -18.10 -8.64 0.39
N LYS A 259 -18.42 -7.70 -0.52
CA LYS A 259 -19.31 -7.91 -1.67
C LYS A 259 -18.54 -8.25 -2.92
#